data_4438928d023cf7a065c4cf4a868e816b
#
_entry.id   4438928d023cf7a065c4cf4a868e816b
#
_cell.length_a   1.000
_cell.length_b   1.000
_cell.length_c   1.000
_cell.angle_alpha   90.00
_cell.angle_beta   90.00
_cell.angle_gamma   90.00
#
_symmetry.space_group_name_H-M   'P 1'
#
loop_
_entity.id
_entity.type
_entity.pdbx_description
1 polymer ?
#
loop_
_entity_poly.entity_id
_entity_poly.type
_entity_poly.pdbx_seq_one_letter_code
_entity_poly.pdbx_strand_id
1 'polypeptide(L)'
;MTLAIDRSFVKTVKITREPIELYKILKFGGLAASGGEAKSVIADGLVKVNGDIETRKRRKIVSGDRVTFADEEIVIELEAATDI
;
A
#
# COMPACT_ATOMS: atom_id res chain seq x y z
N MET A 1 -3.60 6.05 29.49
CA MET A 1 -3.57 5.91 28.96
C MET A 1 -3.46 5.98 28.12
N THR A 2 -3.49 5.95 27.55
CA THR A 2 -3.45 5.90 26.75
C THR A 2 -3.32 5.78 25.92
N LEU A 3 -3.40 5.61 25.53
CA LEU A 3 -3.37 5.35 24.75
C LEU A 3 -3.02 5.43 23.84
N ALA A 4 -2.67 5.39 23.73
CA ALA A 4 -2.16 5.49 22.81
C ALA A 4 -2.53 5.13 21.78
N ILE A 5 -2.84 5.13 21.41
CA ILE A 5 -3.24 4.80 20.58
C ILE A 5 -2.80 4.98 19.53
N ASP A 6 -2.55 4.54 19.00
CA ASP A 6 -2.05 4.58 18.05
C ASP A 6 -2.73 4.51 17.16
N ARG A 7 -3.11 4.95 16.69
CA ARG A 7 -3.74 5.03 15.83
C ARG A 7 -3.28 4.84 14.68
N SER A 8 -2.40 4.48 14.50
CA SER A 8 -1.97 4.33 13.32
C SER A 8 -2.56 3.27 12.76
N PHE A 9 -3.12 3.18 11.80
CA PHE A 9 -3.68 2.08 11.18
C PHE A 9 -2.69 1.58 10.16
N VAL A 10 -1.58 1.08 10.63
CA VAL A 10 -0.58 0.54 9.75
C VAL A 10 -0.85 -0.93 9.57
N LYS A 11 -1.00 -1.37 8.33
CA LYS A 11 -1.17 -2.76 8.02
C LYS A 11 0.03 -3.24 7.25
N THR A 12 0.32 -4.52 7.32
CA THR A 12 1.35 -5.12 6.48
C THR A 12 0.66 -5.89 5.37
N VAL A 13 1.08 -5.63 4.14
CA VAL A 13 0.57 -6.38 3.01
C VAL A 13 1.70 -7.25 2.50
N LYS A 14 1.49 -8.54 2.51
CA LYS A 14 2.52 -9.47 2.09
C LYS A 14 2.32 -9.80 0.63
N ILE A 15 3.40 -9.74 -0.11
CA ILE A 15 3.36 -10.10 -1.52
C ILE A 15 4.29 -11.27 -1.73
N THR A 16 4.00 -12.07 -2.73
CA THR A 16 4.78 -13.27 -2.98
C THR A 16 5.82 -13.07 -4.07
N ARG A 17 5.78 -11.92 -4.71
CA ARG A 17 6.78 -11.59 -5.72
C ARG A 17 6.82 -10.08 -5.84
N GLU A 18 7.88 -9.57 -6.37
CA GLU A 18 7.97 -8.14 -6.62
C GLU A 18 8.64 -7.92 -7.96
N PRO A 19 8.31 -6.77 -8.55
CA PRO A 19 7.47 -5.71 -7.99
C PRO A 19 6.00 -5.95 -8.29
N ILE A 20 5.15 -5.21 -7.57
CA ILE A 20 3.71 -5.24 -7.80
C ILE A 20 3.28 -3.82 -8.12
N GLU A 21 2.38 -3.64 -9.05
CA GLU A 21 1.92 -2.31 -9.42
C GLU A 21 1.10 -1.68 -8.29
N LEU A 22 1.27 -0.37 -8.12
CA LEU A 22 0.66 0.34 -7.01
C LEU A 22 -0.85 0.13 -6.89
N TYR A 23 -1.57 0.20 -8.00
CA TYR A 23 -3.01 0.07 -7.91
C TYR A 23 -3.42 -1.30 -7.38
N LYS A 24 -2.63 -2.32 -7.67
CA LYS A 24 -2.92 -3.65 -7.14
C LYS A 24 -2.66 -3.72 -5.65
N ILE A 25 -1.66 -2.98 -5.18
CA ILE A 25 -1.36 -2.94 -3.76
C ILE A 25 -2.53 -2.33 -2.99
N LEU A 26 -3.12 -1.26 -3.51
CA LEU A 26 -4.26 -0.65 -2.84
C LEU A 26 -5.42 -1.63 -2.75
N LYS A 27 -5.62 -2.40 -3.79
CA LYS A 27 -6.69 -3.36 -3.80
C LYS A 27 -6.40 -4.50 -2.82
N PHE A 28 -5.18 -5.04 -2.85
CA PHE A 28 -4.82 -6.13 -1.96
C PHE A 28 -4.88 -5.71 -0.50
N GLY A 29 -4.53 -4.47 -0.21
CA GLY A 29 -4.54 -3.98 1.15
C GLY A 29 -5.90 -3.56 1.65
N GLY A 30 -6.90 -3.63 0.79
CA GLY A 30 -8.24 -3.25 1.22
C GLY A 30 -8.46 -1.76 1.27
N LEU A 31 -7.56 -0.96 0.71
CA LEU A 31 -7.73 0.49 0.70
C LEU A 31 -8.63 0.94 -0.43
N ALA A 32 -8.78 0.12 -1.45
CA ALA A 32 -9.68 0.41 -2.55
C ALA A 32 -10.49 -0.83 -2.82
N ALA A 33 -11.74 -0.64 -3.17
CA ALA A 33 -12.64 -1.77 -3.36
C ALA A 33 -12.40 -2.47 -4.69
N SER A 34 -11.81 -1.78 -5.65
CA SER A 34 -11.59 -2.37 -6.95
C SER A 34 -10.37 -1.74 -7.58
N GLY A 35 -9.88 -2.35 -8.65
CA GLY A 35 -8.76 -1.77 -9.38
C GLY A 35 -9.11 -0.43 -9.98
N GLY A 36 -10.35 -0.27 -10.44
CA GLY A 36 -10.77 1.00 -11.01
C GLY A 36 -10.74 2.12 -9.99
N GLU A 37 -11.24 1.84 -8.80
CA GLU A 37 -11.20 2.83 -7.74
C GLU A 37 -9.76 3.15 -7.37
N ALA A 38 -8.91 2.14 -7.29
CA ALA A 38 -7.51 2.35 -6.95
C ALA A 38 -6.85 3.26 -7.97
N LYS A 39 -7.09 3.02 -9.24
CA LYS A 39 -6.49 3.85 -10.29
C LYS A 39 -6.98 5.29 -10.20
N SER A 40 -8.24 5.46 -9.85
CA SER A 40 -8.83 6.77 -9.77
C SER A 40 -8.22 7.59 -8.63
N VAL A 41 -8.10 7.01 -7.45
CA VAL A 41 -7.56 7.76 -6.33
C VAL A 41 -6.07 8.05 -6.51
N ILE A 42 -5.36 7.18 -7.19
CA ILE A 42 -3.96 7.44 -7.49
C ILE A 42 -3.86 8.63 -8.45
N ALA A 43 -4.66 8.61 -9.50
CA ALA A 43 -4.62 9.70 -10.48
C ALA A 43 -4.99 11.03 -9.85
N ASP A 44 -5.84 11.00 -8.83
CA ASP A 44 -6.26 12.21 -8.16
C ASP A 44 -5.24 12.74 -7.16
N GLY A 45 -4.11 12.07 -7.00
CA GLY A 45 -3.08 12.55 -6.10
C GLY A 45 -3.36 12.28 -4.65
N LEU A 46 -4.21 11.30 -4.36
CA LEU A 46 -4.61 11.01 -2.99
C LEU A 46 -3.76 9.94 -2.34
N VAL A 47 -2.81 9.38 -3.08
CA VAL A 47 -2.01 8.27 -2.60
C VAL A 47 -0.55 8.70 -2.51
N LYS A 48 0.11 8.31 -1.45
CA LYS A 48 1.52 8.60 -1.28
C LYS A 48 2.31 7.31 -1.23
N VAL A 49 3.51 7.35 -1.76
CA VAL A 49 4.44 6.24 -1.65
C VAL A 49 5.68 6.79 -0.99
N ASN A 50 6.02 6.23 0.16
CA ASN A 50 7.18 6.66 0.93
C ASN A 50 7.13 8.16 1.22
N GLY A 51 5.92 8.66 1.46
CA GLY A 51 5.73 10.05 1.85
C GLY A 51 5.51 11.03 0.71
N ASP A 52 5.66 10.57 -0.53
CA ASP A 52 5.50 11.47 -1.69
C ASP A 52 4.26 11.10 -2.47
N ILE A 53 3.55 12.11 -2.94
CA ILE A 53 2.37 11.86 -3.74
C ILE A 53 2.77 11.14 -5.01
N GLU A 54 2.06 10.06 -5.31
CA GLU A 54 2.33 9.29 -6.48
C GLU A 54 1.08 9.21 -7.33
N THR A 55 1.16 9.63 -8.58
CA THR A 55 -0.01 9.59 -9.48
C THR A 55 0.10 8.52 -10.54
N ARG A 56 1.20 7.78 -10.57
CA ARG A 56 1.36 6.72 -11.57
C ARG A 56 0.78 5.44 -11.03
N LYS A 57 -0.31 5.00 -11.62
CA LYS A 57 -1.00 3.82 -11.12
C LYS A 57 -0.17 2.56 -11.23
N ARG A 58 0.77 2.53 -12.15
CA ARG A 58 1.59 1.34 -12.35
C ARG A 58 2.97 1.48 -11.72
N ARG A 59 3.12 2.42 -10.81
CA ARG A 59 4.38 2.50 -10.08
C ARG A 59 4.71 1.15 -9.46
N LYS A 60 5.93 0.72 -9.62
CA LYS A 60 6.33 -0.58 -9.11
C LYS A 60 6.67 -0.50 -7.64
N ILE A 61 6.03 -1.34 -6.87
CA ILE A 61 6.17 -1.34 -5.41
C ILE A 61 6.92 -2.60 -5.02
N VAL A 62 7.86 -2.45 -4.11
CA VAL A 62 8.66 -3.57 -3.61
C VAL A 62 8.59 -3.59 -2.09
N SER A 63 9.14 -4.64 -1.50
CA SER A 63 9.13 -4.74 -0.04
C SER A 63 9.87 -3.56 0.57
N GLY A 64 9.38 -3.10 1.69
CA GLY A 64 9.92 -1.93 2.36
C GLY A 64 9.24 -0.65 1.97
N ASP A 65 8.50 -0.63 0.87
CA ASP A 65 7.78 0.58 0.50
C ASP A 65 6.58 0.78 1.41
N ARG A 66 6.22 2.03 1.62
CA ARG A 66 5.05 2.38 2.40
C ARG A 66 4.08 3.11 1.51
N VAL A 67 2.83 2.70 1.55
CA VAL A 67 1.79 3.30 0.75
C VAL A 67 0.74 3.85 1.69
N THR A 68 0.38 5.12 1.50
CA THR A 68 -0.59 5.79 2.37
C THR A 68 -1.75 6.29 1.54
N PHE A 69 -2.94 6.05 2.03
CA PHE A 69 -4.14 6.56 1.40
C PHE A 69 -5.15 6.84 2.49
N ALA A 70 -5.72 8.04 2.48
CA ALA A 70 -6.63 8.48 3.52
C ALA A 70 -5.86 8.42 4.84
N ASP A 71 -6.42 7.80 5.84
CA ASP A 71 -5.75 7.72 7.12
C ASP A 71 -5.07 6.40 7.33
N GLU A 72 -4.91 5.60 6.29
CA GLU A 72 -4.34 4.28 6.43
C GLU A 72 -3.00 4.19 5.76
N GLU A 73 -2.13 3.43 6.35
CA GLU A 73 -0.81 3.22 5.79
C GLU A 73 -0.57 1.72 5.71
N ILE A 74 0.01 1.26 4.61
CA ILE A 74 0.39 -0.13 4.50
C ILE A 74 1.88 -0.21 4.21
N VAL A 75 2.51 -1.21 4.79
CA VAL A 75 3.91 -1.50 4.58
C VAL A 75 3.98 -2.79 3.80
N ILE A 76 4.78 -2.80 2.75
CA ILE A 76 4.86 -3.94 1.87
C ILE A 76 5.98 -4.86 2.33
N GLU A 77 5.68 -6.14 2.38
CA GLU A 77 6.63 -7.13 2.81
C GLU A 77 6.63 -8.27 1.83
N LEU A 78 7.79 -8.68 1.38
CA LEU A 78 7.88 -9.83 0.50
C LEU A 78 7.88 -11.06 1.37
N GLU A 79 6.92 -11.96 1.13
CA GLU A 79 6.82 -13.16 1.90
C GLU A 79 7.86 -14.12 1.38
N ALA A 80 8.79 -14.50 2.21
CA ALA A 80 9.85 -15.35 1.80
C ALA A 80 9.30 -16.73 1.58
N ALA A 81 9.73 -17.34 0.58
CA ALA A 81 9.32 -18.63 0.32
C ALA A 81 10.05 -19.50 1.17
N THR A 82 9.67 -20.09 1.96
CA THR A 82 10.38 -20.74 2.72
C THR A 82 10.44 -21.96 2.49
N ASP A 83 10.73 -22.47 2.06
CA ASP A 83 10.70 -23.58 1.79
C ASP A 83 11.49 -24.29 2.42
N ILE A 84 11.65 -24.67 2.82
CA ILE A 84 12.33 -25.41 3.36
C ILE A 84 12.29 -26.15 3.41
#